data_e9336b5591ad9babc9fab52d918f7bb6
#
_entry.id   e9336b5591ad9babc9fab52d918f7bb6
#
_cell.length_a   1.000
_cell.length_b   1.000
_cell.length_c   1.000
_cell.angle_alpha   90.00
_cell.angle_beta   90.00
_cell.angle_gamma   90.00
#
_symmetry.space_group_name_H-M   'P 1'
#
loop_
_entity.id
_entity.type
_entity.pdbx_description
1 polymer ?
#
loop_
_entity_poly.entity_id
_entity_poly.type
_entity_poly.pdbx_seq_one_letter_code
_entity_poly.pdbx_strand_id
1 'polypeptide(L)'
;MTSIHELQLPRVLICDSIHEDGLALLRENVDVEVNPNLSSAELIDLLPQYDGLITRGTAITPDLLEHAFRLKIIGNALPYLEGVDVAAARSKGIEVVYAPDANTMAVAEHTMGLLLAMARRLPWAEAGLRKGTWQQSQLRGTGLAGKTLGIVGFGRVGRQVAIRAQAFGMKVLVNEIEFTPELALEAKVKVVELGQLLALSDFVSLHVTLTPDTEQMIDGAELAQMKDSAFLINTARAGLVNEDALVEALDNEQIAGAALDVLAGEISPTHPLVLHRNVIATPRIAALTEDAAREATVAVAEQMLDFFEAVIVQPILPLRIVPSDRVFPHELIDEKRVDRLTQRLTSAGFLKNPPLVMETKQGYMVLDGATRSTALRRMGLPHMLVQVFTAETEGLQLNTWHHIIRQMDKAVLLQMIRDLPEVDLIATDLDSVTEEEIEYGSLCTLHFVDGDVFLIQAGAGVNRLEALN
;
A
#
# COMPACT_ATOMS: atom_id res chain seq x y z
N MET A 1 -5.03 46.90 -6.72
CA MET A 1 -4.25 46.20 -5.71
C MET A 1 -5.23 45.36 -4.93
N THR A 2 -5.54 44.19 -5.43
CA THR A 2 -6.38 43.21 -4.77
C THR A 2 -5.45 42.31 -3.98
N SER A 3 -5.60 42.31 -2.67
CA SER A 3 -4.79 41.50 -1.76
C SER A 3 -4.83 40.02 -2.19
N ILE A 4 -3.66 39.45 -2.40
CA ILE A 4 -3.44 38.02 -2.45
C ILE A 4 -4.05 37.49 -1.12
N HIS A 5 -5.13 36.74 -1.20
CA HIS A 5 -5.60 35.96 -0.05
C HIS A 5 -4.39 35.10 0.37
N GLU A 6 -3.88 35.33 1.56
CA GLU A 6 -3.00 34.40 2.25
C GLU A 6 -3.66 33.01 2.15
N LEU A 7 -3.07 32.12 1.38
CA LEU A 7 -3.50 30.73 1.30
C LEU A 7 -3.39 30.18 2.73
N GLN A 8 -4.52 30.07 3.39
CA GLN A 8 -4.58 29.50 4.73
C GLN A 8 -4.16 28.03 4.63
N LEU A 9 -3.09 27.64 5.29
CA LEU A 9 -2.64 26.25 5.32
C LEU A 9 -3.78 25.33 5.74
N PRO A 10 -3.89 24.13 5.16
CA PRO A 10 -4.84 23.12 5.63
C PRO A 10 -4.67 22.85 7.11
N ARG A 11 -5.77 22.74 7.84
CA ARG A 11 -5.75 22.42 9.27
C ARG A 11 -5.93 20.93 9.47
N VAL A 12 -5.03 20.31 10.19
CA VAL A 12 -5.04 18.87 10.49
C VAL A 12 -5.14 18.64 12.00
N LEU A 13 -6.17 17.91 12.41
CA LEU A 13 -6.33 17.44 13.79
C LEU A 13 -5.71 16.04 13.92
N ILE A 14 -4.91 15.85 14.95
CA ILE A 14 -4.36 14.53 15.32
C ILE A 14 -4.98 14.14 16.66
N CYS A 15 -5.87 13.15 16.64
CA CYS A 15 -6.66 12.76 17.80
C CYS A 15 -6.08 11.56 18.58
N ASP A 16 -4.94 11.03 18.14
CA ASP A 16 -4.20 9.95 18.82
C ASP A 16 -2.70 10.28 18.88
N SER A 17 -1.97 9.57 19.74
CA SER A 17 -0.51 9.69 19.77
C SER A 17 0.12 9.04 18.55
N ILE A 18 0.92 9.79 17.79
CA ILE A 18 1.66 9.34 16.63
C ILE A 18 3.16 9.58 16.81
N HIS A 19 3.99 9.00 15.94
CA HIS A 19 5.43 9.16 16.01
C HIS A 19 5.86 10.58 15.58
N GLU A 20 6.90 11.12 16.24
CA GLU A 20 7.33 12.52 16.08
C GLU A 20 7.82 12.81 14.64
N ASP A 21 8.44 11.85 13.92
CA ASP A 21 8.95 12.06 12.56
C ASP A 21 7.82 12.44 11.58
N GLY A 22 6.68 11.76 11.64
CA GLY A 22 5.54 12.13 10.79
C GLY A 22 4.84 13.40 11.26
N LEU A 23 4.85 13.67 12.58
CA LEU A 23 4.34 14.92 13.13
C LEU A 23 5.21 16.11 12.66
N ALA A 24 6.53 15.97 12.67
CA ALA A 24 7.45 16.99 12.18
C ALA A 24 7.20 17.30 10.69
N LEU A 25 7.07 16.24 9.87
CA LEU A 25 6.77 16.38 8.45
C LEU A 25 5.46 17.15 8.18
N LEU A 26 4.41 16.88 8.95
CA LEU A 26 3.15 17.60 8.84
C LEU A 26 3.28 19.07 9.24
N ARG A 27 3.96 19.36 10.37
CA ARG A 27 4.13 20.74 10.89
C ARG A 27 4.87 21.67 9.96
N GLU A 28 5.74 21.13 9.09
CA GLU A 28 6.44 21.91 8.09
C GLU A 28 5.53 22.39 6.96
N ASN A 29 4.39 21.73 6.72
CA ASN A 29 3.59 21.92 5.52
C ASN A 29 2.12 22.32 5.79
N VAL A 30 1.57 22.01 6.99
CA VAL A 30 0.17 22.26 7.33
C VAL A 30 0.04 22.79 8.77
N ASP A 31 -1.12 23.39 9.11
CA ASP A 31 -1.44 23.80 10.48
C ASP A 31 -1.92 22.58 11.27
N VAL A 32 -1.11 22.13 12.24
CA VAL A 32 -1.34 20.89 12.99
C VAL A 32 -1.74 21.17 14.42
N GLU A 33 -2.87 20.63 14.83
CA GLU A 33 -3.28 20.53 16.23
C GLU A 33 -3.21 19.09 16.70
N VAL A 34 -2.51 18.84 17.81
CA VAL A 34 -2.40 17.51 18.45
C VAL A 34 -3.21 17.52 19.73
N ASN A 35 -4.26 16.72 19.77
CA ASN A 35 -5.14 16.62 20.92
C ASN A 35 -5.51 15.14 21.16
N PRO A 36 -4.60 14.37 21.76
CA PRO A 36 -4.82 12.94 22.02
C PRO A 36 -5.85 12.73 23.13
N ASN A 37 -6.55 11.62 23.07
CA ASN A 37 -7.55 11.19 24.06
C ASN A 37 -8.84 12.03 24.09
N LEU A 38 -9.24 12.61 22.97
CA LEU A 38 -10.55 13.24 22.82
C LEU A 38 -11.67 12.20 22.99
N SER A 39 -12.70 12.56 23.72
CA SER A 39 -13.96 11.84 23.69
C SER A 39 -14.66 12.03 22.34
N SER A 40 -15.57 11.13 21.98
CA SER A 40 -16.33 11.26 20.72
C SER A 40 -17.11 12.59 20.65
N ALA A 41 -17.61 13.08 21.76
CA ALA A 41 -18.33 14.36 21.81
C ALA A 41 -17.38 15.56 21.53
N GLU A 42 -16.21 15.59 22.16
CA GLU A 42 -15.22 16.64 21.92
C GLU A 42 -14.69 16.60 20.49
N LEU A 43 -14.52 15.41 19.93
CA LEU A 43 -14.10 15.25 18.54
C LEU A 43 -15.16 15.78 17.56
N ILE A 44 -16.45 15.52 17.80
CA ILE A 44 -17.57 16.07 17.03
C ILE A 44 -17.58 17.60 17.04
N ASP A 45 -17.34 18.22 18.19
CA ASP A 45 -17.34 19.68 18.34
C ASP A 45 -16.16 20.34 17.61
N LEU A 46 -15.00 19.67 17.55
CA LEU A 46 -13.79 20.20 16.93
C LEU A 46 -13.74 19.97 15.41
N LEU A 47 -14.21 18.83 14.95
CA LEU A 47 -14.05 18.34 13.57
C LEU A 47 -14.47 19.32 12.46
N PRO A 48 -15.53 20.16 12.63
CA PRO A 48 -15.91 21.14 11.61
C PRO A 48 -14.84 22.19 11.25
N GLN A 49 -13.78 22.30 12.06
CA GLN A 49 -12.72 23.30 11.87
C GLN A 49 -11.52 22.78 11.08
N TYR A 50 -11.46 21.47 10.76
CA TYR A 50 -10.29 20.82 10.18
C TYR A 50 -10.54 20.28 8.78
N ASP A 51 -9.51 20.36 7.93
CA ASP A 51 -9.48 19.81 6.57
C ASP A 51 -9.02 18.34 6.56
N GLY A 52 -8.20 17.95 7.55
CA GLY A 52 -7.66 16.61 7.72
C GLY A 52 -7.77 16.11 9.14
N LEU A 53 -7.88 14.78 9.30
CA LEU A 53 -7.89 14.09 10.59
C LEU A 53 -6.89 12.94 10.56
N ILE A 54 -6.06 12.81 11.59
CA ILE A 54 -5.23 11.62 11.79
C ILE A 54 -5.69 10.87 13.03
N THR A 55 -5.92 9.58 12.87
CA THR A 55 -6.24 8.63 13.93
C THR A 55 -5.26 7.46 13.96
N ARG A 56 -5.12 6.81 15.12
CA ARG A 56 -4.36 5.56 15.30
C ARG A 56 -5.13 4.52 16.13
N GLY A 57 -6.38 4.77 16.43
CA GLY A 57 -7.18 3.86 17.27
C GLY A 57 -8.54 4.41 17.59
N THR A 58 -8.70 5.72 17.54
CA THR A 58 -9.99 6.39 17.71
C THR A 58 -10.95 5.94 16.59
N ALA A 59 -12.12 5.47 16.99
CA ALA A 59 -13.13 5.02 16.04
C ALA A 59 -13.77 6.18 15.27
N ILE A 60 -13.76 6.10 13.95
CA ILE A 60 -14.38 7.08 13.06
C ILE A 60 -15.70 6.50 12.55
N THR A 61 -16.77 6.83 13.25
CA THR A 61 -18.13 6.31 13.02
C THR A 61 -18.91 7.16 12.03
N PRO A 62 -19.99 6.64 11.42
CA PRO A 62 -20.88 7.44 10.57
C PRO A 62 -21.45 8.67 11.28
N ASP A 63 -21.80 8.55 12.57
CA ASP A 63 -22.32 9.66 13.38
C ASP A 63 -21.30 10.80 13.52
N LEU A 64 -20.04 10.47 13.78
CA LEU A 64 -18.96 11.46 13.80
C LEU A 64 -18.79 12.14 12.44
N LEU A 65 -18.87 11.38 11.35
CA LEU A 65 -18.73 11.90 9.99
C LEU A 65 -19.89 12.81 9.57
N GLU A 66 -21.09 12.71 10.21
CA GLU A 66 -22.17 13.65 9.96
C GLU A 66 -21.81 15.10 10.30
N HIS A 67 -20.86 15.30 11.21
CA HIS A 67 -20.39 16.60 11.68
C HIS A 67 -19.12 17.07 10.97
N ALA A 68 -18.55 16.26 10.08
CA ALA A 68 -17.28 16.52 9.40
C ALA A 68 -17.43 17.39 8.12
N PHE A 69 -18.04 18.56 8.24
CA PHE A 69 -18.43 19.40 7.09
C PHE A 69 -17.26 19.95 6.28
N ARG A 70 -16.09 20.09 6.86
CA ARG A 70 -14.89 20.62 6.22
C ARG A 70 -13.86 19.54 5.90
N LEU A 71 -13.99 18.37 6.50
CA LEU A 71 -13.02 17.28 6.40
C LEU A 71 -12.94 16.77 4.95
N LYS A 72 -11.71 16.65 4.44
CA LYS A 72 -11.41 16.18 3.07
C LYS A 72 -10.66 14.86 3.07
N ILE A 73 -9.88 14.60 4.12
CA ILE A 73 -9.03 13.41 4.21
C ILE A 73 -8.91 12.92 5.66
N ILE A 74 -8.93 11.60 5.80
CA ILE A 74 -8.64 10.90 7.05
C ILE A 74 -7.41 10.02 6.85
N GLY A 75 -6.38 10.22 7.68
CA GLY A 75 -5.20 9.38 7.77
C GLY A 75 -5.31 8.42 8.94
N ASN A 76 -5.29 7.12 8.69
CA ASN A 76 -5.22 6.12 9.75
C ASN A 76 -3.77 5.62 9.88
N ALA A 77 -3.08 6.02 10.96
CA ALA A 77 -1.69 5.64 11.23
C ALA A 77 -1.58 4.18 11.74
N LEU A 78 -2.35 3.27 11.11
CA LEU A 78 -2.33 1.83 11.31
C LEU A 78 -2.24 1.12 9.94
N PRO A 79 -1.78 -0.12 9.90
CA PRO A 79 -1.67 -0.90 8.66
C PRO A 79 -3.00 -1.48 8.17
N TYR A 80 -4.11 -1.15 8.81
CA TYR A 80 -5.46 -1.62 8.50
C TYR A 80 -6.48 -0.50 8.72
N LEU A 81 -7.69 -0.68 8.20
CA LEU A 81 -8.78 0.31 8.27
C LEU A 81 -9.85 -0.03 9.33
N GLU A 82 -9.59 -1.01 10.19
CA GLU A 82 -10.47 -1.33 11.30
C GLU A 82 -10.66 -0.09 12.19
N GLY A 83 -11.92 0.22 12.53
CA GLY A 83 -12.27 1.41 13.29
C GLY A 83 -12.61 2.66 12.47
N VAL A 84 -12.39 2.65 11.13
CA VAL A 84 -12.81 3.73 10.23
C VAL A 84 -13.94 3.25 9.32
N ASP A 85 -15.09 3.90 9.37
CA ASP A 85 -16.16 3.63 8.39
C ASP A 85 -15.82 4.26 7.04
N VAL A 86 -15.11 3.49 6.23
CA VAL A 86 -14.65 3.91 4.89
C VAL A 86 -15.82 4.18 3.94
N ALA A 87 -16.92 3.43 4.08
CA ALA A 87 -18.10 3.61 3.21
C ALA A 87 -18.77 4.95 3.52
N ALA A 88 -18.98 5.27 4.80
CA ALA A 88 -19.52 6.55 5.22
C ALA A 88 -18.60 7.72 4.82
N ALA A 89 -17.28 7.60 5.03
CA ALA A 89 -16.32 8.62 4.61
C ALA A 89 -16.39 8.90 3.09
N ARG A 90 -16.35 7.84 2.27
CA ARG A 90 -16.46 7.95 0.81
C ARG A 90 -17.77 8.55 0.33
N SER A 91 -18.89 8.24 0.98
CA SER A 91 -20.19 8.82 0.63
C SER A 91 -20.23 10.33 0.78
N LYS A 92 -19.38 10.89 1.63
CA LYS A 92 -19.22 12.33 1.88
C LYS A 92 -18.08 12.96 1.08
N GLY A 93 -17.39 12.19 0.23
CA GLY A 93 -16.25 12.66 -0.55
C GLY A 93 -14.97 12.84 0.26
N ILE A 94 -14.89 12.20 1.43
CA ILE A 94 -13.70 12.20 2.29
C ILE A 94 -12.79 11.06 1.85
N GLU A 95 -11.54 11.38 1.50
CA GLU A 95 -10.51 10.39 1.19
C GLU A 95 -10.03 9.70 2.47
N VAL A 96 -9.68 8.41 2.37
CA VAL A 96 -9.14 7.66 3.52
C VAL A 96 -7.84 7.00 3.11
N VAL A 97 -6.77 7.39 3.78
CA VAL A 97 -5.41 6.87 3.56
C VAL A 97 -4.91 6.12 4.80
N TYR A 98 -4.04 5.13 4.58
CA TYR A 98 -3.47 4.32 5.65
C TYR A 98 -2.12 3.75 5.23
N ALA A 99 -1.40 3.08 6.13
CA ALA A 99 -0.05 2.59 5.92
C ALA A 99 0.02 1.05 5.89
N PRO A 100 -0.44 0.37 4.83
CA PRO A 100 -0.58 -1.09 4.80
C PRO A 100 0.73 -1.85 4.96
N ASP A 101 1.87 -1.26 4.64
CA ASP A 101 3.19 -1.92 4.66
C ASP A 101 3.96 -1.70 5.95
N ALA A 102 3.57 -0.70 6.75
CA ALA A 102 4.34 -0.21 7.89
C ALA A 102 4.65 -1.23 8.99
N ASN A 103 3.83 -2.27 9.14
CA ASN A 103 4.07 -3.31 10.14
C ASN A 103 4.63 -4.62 9.57
N THR A 104 4.87 -4.70 8.27
CA THR A 104 5.24 -5.94 7.59
C THR A 104 6.49 -6.58 8.18
N MET A 105 7.54 -5.78 8.42
CA MET A 105 8.80 -6.25 8.97
C MET A 105 8.63 -6.66 10.43
N ALA A 106 7.98 -5.82 11.24
CA ALA A 106 7.76 -6.09 12.67
C ALA A 106 6.98 -7.41 12.90
N VAL A 107 5.89 -7.63 12.16
CA VAL A 107 5.10 -8.86 12.27
C VAL A 107 5.90 -10.08 11.81
N ALA A 108 6.68 -9.96 10.73
CA ALA A 108 7.53 -11.06 10.27
C ALA A 108 8.61 -11.42 11.29
N GLU A 109 9.22 -10.44 11.93
CA GLU A 109 10.24 -10.64 12.97
C GLU A 109 9.64 -11.23 14.25
N HIS A 110 8.47 -10.74 14.67
CA HIS A 110 7.75 -11.32 15.81
C HIS A 110 7.35 -12.78 15.54
N THR A 111 6.87 -13.09 14.33
CA THR A 111 6.56 -14.46 13.90
C THR A 111 7.78 -15.37 14.03
N MET A 112 8.94 -14.93 13.54
CA MET A 112 10.20 -15.69 13.69
C MET A 112 10.67 -15.77 15.14
N GLY A 113 10.45 -14.71 15.92
CA GLY A 113 10.70 -14.70 17.36
C GLY A 113 9.90 -15.75 18.11
N LEU A 114 8.59 -15.82 17.85
CA LEU A 114 7.68 -16.84 18.41
C LEU A 114 8.08 -18.25 17.96
N LEU A 115 8.39 -18.44 16.68
CA LEU A 115 8.85 -19.71 16.14
C LEU A 115 10.13 -20.20 16.86
N LEU A 116 11.12 -19.33 17.01
CA LEU A 116 12.35 -19.63 17.75
C LEU A 116 12.09 -19.90 19.23
N ALA A 117 11.23 -19.12 19.87
CA ALA A 117 10.86 -19.29 21.28
C ALA A 117 10.20 -20.67 21.52
N MET A 118 9.30 -21.09 20.63
CA MET A 118 8.69 -22.42 20.65
C MET A 118 9.73 -23.52 20.42
N ALA A 119 10.48 -23.42 19.31
CA ALA A 119 11.46 -24.43 18.91
C ALA A 119 12.52 -24.68 19.98
N ARG A 120 12.94 -23.63 20.68
CA ARG A 120 14.01 -23.67 21.69
C ARG A 120 13.48 -23.69 23.13
N ARG A 121 12.15 -23.72 23.33
CA ARG A 121 11.48 -23.70 24.65
C ARG A 121 11.95 -22.56 25.57
N LEU A 122 12.21 -21.37 25.01
CA LEU A 122 12.80 -20.26 25.74
C LEU A 122 11.96 -19.77 26.93
N PRO A 123 10.63 -19.55 26.81
CA PRO A 123 9.82 -19.08 27.95
C PRO A 123 9.79 -20.07 29.11
N TRP A 124 9.76 -21.38 28.81
CA TRP A 124 9.75 -22.41 29.86
C TRP A 124 11.11 -22.52 30.57
N ALA A 125 12.20 -22.38 29.81
CA ALA A 125 13.54 -22.40 30.38
C ALA A 125 13.77 -21.19 31.31
N GLU A 126 13.35 -20.01 30.90
CA GLU A 126 13.45 -18.77 31.66
C GLU A 126 12.56 -18.85 32.93
N ALA A 127 11.28 -19.21 32.77
CA ALA A 127 10.34 -19.32 33.90
C ALA A 127 10.80 -20.41 34.91
N GLY A 128 11.32 -21.54 34.42
CA GLY A 128 11.87 -22.60 35.27
C GLY A 128 13.08 -22.14 36.06
N LEU A 129 13.99 -21.41 35.42
CA LEU A 129 15.19 -20.84 36.09
C LEU A 129 14.80 -19.87 37.20
N ARG A 130 13.85 -18.94 36.95
CA ARG A 130 13.33 -18.01 37.97
C ARG A 130 12.70 -18.72 39.18
N LYS A 131 12.01 -19.86 38.91
CA LYS A 131 11.36 -20.65 39.95
C LYS A 131 12.30 -21.64 40.66
N GLY A 132 13.54 -21.80 40.18
CA GLY A 132 14.46 -22.81 40.67
C GLY A 132 14.03 -24.26 40.39
N THR A 133 13.20 -24.49 39.38
CA THR A 133 12.53 -25.78 39.08
C THR A 133 12.80 -26.24 37.64
N TRP A 134 13.99 -26.06 37.10
CA TRP A 134 14.30 -26.48 35.74
C TRP A 134 14.87 -27.90 35.68
N GLN A 135 14.47 -28.64 34.62
CA GLN A 135 15.05 -29.94 34.27
C GLN A 135 15.45 -29.91 32.80
N GLN A 136 16.75 -30.04 32.51
CA GLN A 136 17.25 -29.97 31.14
C GLN A 136 16.62 -30.95 30.16
N SER A 137 16.24 -32.16 30.61
CA SER A 137 15.58 -33.16 29.78
C SER A 137 14.22 -32.72 29.25
N GLN A 138 13.48 -31.90 30.00
CA GLN A 138 12.17 -31.34 29.61
C GLN A 138 12.30 -30.09 28.71
N LEU A 139 13.49 -29.50 28.63
CA LEU A 139 13.80 -28.32 27.86
C LEU A 139 14.47 -28.64 26.53
N ARG A 140 14.46 -29.93 26.10
CA ARG A 140 15.01 -30.32 24.81
C ARG A 140 14.23 -29.65 23.68
N GLY A 141 14.87 -28.76 22.94
CA GLY A 141 14.30 -28.04 21.80
C GLY A 141 14.59 -28.73 20.45
N THR A 142 14.07 -28.13 19.41
CA THR A 142 14.26 -28.53 18.01
C THR A 142 15.08 -27.47 17.27
N GLY A 143 16.01 -27.91 16.40
CA GLY A 143 16.72 -27.01 15.49
C GLY A 143 15.85 -26.67 14.27
N LEU A 144 16.07 -25.55 13.63
CA LEU A 144 15.31 -25.11 12.46
C LEU A 144 15.91 -25.60 11.12
N ALA A 145 17.23 -25.74 11.06
CA ALA A 145 17.91 -26.16 9.83
C ALA A 145 17.38 -27.52 9.33
N GLY A 146 16.98 -27.54 8.04
CA GLY A 146 16.39 -28.73 7.39
C GLY A 146 14.92 -28.99 7.72
N LYS A 147 14.31 -28.26 8.66
CA LYS A 147 12.89 -28.34 8.98
C LYS A 147 12.04 -27.64 7.91
N THR A 148 10.77 -27.98 7.86
CA THR A 148 9.81 -27.42 6.91
C THR A 148 8.90 -26.42 7.62
N LEU A 149 8.86 -25.18 7.09
CA LEU A 149 7.87 -24.18 7.45
C LEU A 149 6.78 -24.13 6.36
N GLY A 150 5.54 -24.36 6.76
CA GLY A 150 4.35 -24.12 5.94
C GLY A 150 3.83 -22.69 6.19
N ILE A 151 3.71 -21.92 5.14
CA ILE A 151 3.18 -20.55 5.18
C ILE A 151 1.84 -20.54 4.48
N VAL A 152 0.77 -20.25 5.24
CA VAL A 152 -0.59 -20.08 4.72
C VAL A 152 -0.81 -18.59 4.49
N GLY A 153 -0.87 -18.17 3.22
CA GLY A 153 -0.87 -16.77 2.79
C GLY A 153 0.54 -16.24 2.47
N PHE A 154 0.78 -15.91 1.20
CA PHE A 154 2.08 -15.42 0.72
C PHE A 154 2.07 -13.93 0.33
N GLY A 155 1.30 -13.15 1.07
CA GLY A 155 1.28 -11.69 1.00
C GLY A 155 2.56 -11.05 1.52
N ARG A 156 2.49 -9.79 1.89
CA ARG A 156 3.62 -8.98 2.39
C ARG A 156 4.36 -9.66 3.55
N VAL A 157 3.67 -10.03 4.61
CA VAL A 157 4.26 -10.64 5.81
C VAL A 157 4.79 -12.04 5.50
N GLY A 158 3.99 -12.90 4.83
CA GLY A 158 4.39 -14.27 4.51
C GLY A 158 5.68 -14.35 3.71
N ARG A 159 5.90 -13.43 2.77
CA ARG A 159 7.17 -13.31 2.01
C ARG A 159 8.35 -12.97 2.91
N GLN A 160 8.19 -12.04 3.85
CA GLN A 160 9.25 -11.65 4.78
C GLN A 160 9.58 -12.76 5.78
N VAL A 161 8.59 -13.54 6.19
CA VAL A 161 8.79 -14.74 7.01
C VAL A 161 9.55 -15.81 6.22
N ALA A 162 9.19 -16.05 4.95
CA ALA A 162 9.86 -17.01 4.09
C ALA A 162 11.36 -16.71 3.92
N ILE A 163 11.71 -15.44 3.63
CA ILE A 163 13.09 -14.99 3.47
C ILE A 163 13.90 -15.29 4.75
N ARG A 164 13.34 -14.99 5.92
CA ARG A 164 14.00 -15.21 7.21
C ARG A 164 14.10 -16.70 7.52
N ALA A 165 13.07 -17.48 7.28
CA ALA A 165 13.07 -18.93 7.49
C ALA A 165 14.14 -19.63 6.61
N GLN A 166 14.27 -19.20 5.36
CA GLN A 166 15.31 -19.70 4.45
C GLN A 166 16.72 -19.38 4.95
N ALA A 167 16.93 -18.19 5.54
CA ALA A 167 18.22 -17.84 6.17
C ALA A 167 18.56 -18.74 7.35
N PHE A 168 17.56 -19.29 8.05
CA PHE A 168 17.74 -20.34 9.06
C PHE A 168 17.91 -21.76 8.49
N GLY A 169 17.96 -21.91 7.16
CA GLY A 169 18.12 -23.20 6.48
C GLY A 169 16.86 -24.05 6.47
N MET A 170 15.67 -23.44 6.64
CA MET A 170 14.39 -24.13 6.54
C MET A 170 13.99 -24.33 5.09
N LYS A 171 13.17 -25.38 4.84
CA LYS A 171 12.42 -25.57 3.62
C LYS A 171 11.10 -24.82 3.76
N VAL A 172 10.66 -24.10 2.72
CA VAL A 172 9.43 -23.33 2.76
C VAL A 172 8.41 -23.91 1.80
N LEU A 173 7.24 -24.29 2.33
CA LEU A 173 6.03 -24.61 1.58
C LEU A 173 5.05 -23.44 1.71
N VAL A 174 4.31 -23.17 0.67
CA VAL A 174 3.34 -22.05 0.62
C VAL A 174 1.99 -22.56 0.14
N ASN A 175 0.93 -22.12 0.81
CA ASN A 175 -0.43 -22.19 0.30
C ASN A 175 -0.92 -20.77 0.03
N GLU A 176 -1.25 -20.47 -1.22
CA GLU A 176 -1.74 -19.17 -1.69
C GLU A 176 -2.67 -19.37 -2.87
N ILE A 177 -3.77 -18.61 -2.92
CA ILE A 177 -4.78 -18.72 -3.96
C ILE A 177 -4.30 -18.09 -5.27
N GLU A 178 -3.69 -16.90 -5.17
CA GLU A 178 -3.19 -16.15 -6.32
C GLU A 178 -1.65 -16.23 -6.37
N PHE A 179 -1.13 -17.28 -6.97
CA PHE A 179 0.30 -17.51 -7.03
C PHE A 179 0.78 -17.80 -8.46
N THR A 180 1.79 -17.08 -8.93
CA THR A 180 2.38 -17.35 -10.24
C THR A 180 3.62 -18.24 -10.13
N PRO A 181 3.89 -19.11 -11.13
CA PRO A 181 5.10 -19.96 -11.13
C PRO A 181 6.40 -19.15 -11.04
N GLU A 182 6.44 -17.98 -11.64
CA GLU A 182 7.60 -17.07 -11.62
C GLU A 182 7.90 -16.59 -10.21
N LEU A 183 6.86 -16.23 -9.46
CA LEU A 183 6.99 -15.79 -8.06
C LEU A 183 7.49 -16.94 -7.17
N ALA A 184 7.05 -18.19 -7.43
CA ALA A 184 7.54 -19.37 -6.71
C ALA A 184 9.03 -19.57 -6.90
N LEU A 185 9.50 -19.40 -8.16
CA LEU A 185 10.90 -19.58 -8.51
C LEU A 185 11.78 -18.49 -7.88
N GLU A 186 11.35 -17.24 -8.00
CA GLU A 186 12.05 -16.08 -7.42
C GLU A 186 12.17 -16.20 -5.91
N ALA A 187 11.07 -16.51 -5.23
CA ALA A 187 11.03 -16.66 -3.78
C ALA A 187 11.66 -17.97 -3.28
N LYS A 188 12.04 -18.89 -4.17
CA LYS A 188 12.58 -20.22 -3.85
C LYS A 188 11.69 -21.02 -2.88
N VAL A 189 10.37 -20.97 -3.10
CA VAL A 189 9.37 -21.66 -2.31
C VAL A 189 8.66 -22.72 -3.16
N LYS A 190 8.02 -23.70 -2.51
CA LYS A 190 7.19 -24.68 -3.18
C LYS A 190 5.73 -24.42 -2.82
N VAL A 191 4.88 -24.19 -3.82
CA VAL A 191 3.44 -24.04 -3.65
C VAL A 191 2.78 -25.41 -3.58
N VAL A 192 1.87 -25.58 -2.63
CA VAL A 192 1.15 -26.80 -2.38
C VAL A 192 -0.27 -26.51 -1.85
N GLU A 193 -1.17 -27.48 -1.97
CA GLU A 193 -2.49 -27.42 -1.33
C GLU A 193 -2.39 -27.42 0.18
N LEU A 194 -3.39 -26.83 0.89
CA LEU A 194 -3.39 -26.66 2.34
C LEU A 194 -3.15 -27.99 3.07
N GLY A 195 -3.90 -29.05 2.74
CA GLY A 195 -3.73 -30.35 3.40
C GLY A 195 -2.33 -30.94 3.24
N GLN A 196 -1.69 -30.76 2.07
CA GLN A 196 -0.31 -31.18 1.85
C GLN A 196 0.68 -30.33 2.66
N LEU A 197 0.43 -29.01 2.77
CA LEU A 197 1.23 -28.11 3.59
C LEU A 197 1.19 -28.56 5.05
N LEU A 198 0.00 -28.79 5.61
CA LEU A 198 -0.20 -29.21 7.00
C LEU A 198 0.53 -30.54 7.30
N ALA A 199 0.36 -31.54 6.43
CA ALA A 199 0.96 -32.87 6.62
C ALA A 199 2.50 -32.88 6.56
N LEU A 200 3.11 -31.97 5.80
CA LEU A 200 4.56 -31.96 5.58
C LEU A 200 5.32 -31.00 6.49
N SER A 201 4.63 -30.04 7.11
CA SER A 201 5.28 -28.96 7.87
C SER A 201 5.62 -29.37 9.30
N ASP A 202 6.77 -28.91 9.78
CA ASP A 202 7.17 -28.97 11.19
C ASP A 202 6.70 -27.71 11.94
N PHE A 203 6.50 -26.62 11.22
CA PHE A 203 5.91 -25.37 11.70
C PHE A 203 4.91 -24.88 10.66
N VAL A 204 3.74 -24.42 11.09
CA VAL A 204 2.71 -23.82 10.24
C VAL A 204 2.49 -22.38 10.70
N SER A 205 2.57 -21.41 9.81
CA SER A 205 2.39 -20.00 10.12
C SER A 205 1.31 -19.38 9.23
N LEU A 206 0.36 -18.68 9.86
CA LEU A 206 -0.81 -18.09 9.21
C LEU A 206 -0.58 -16.62 8.90
N HIS A 207 -0.78 -16.21 7.63
CA HIS A 207 -0.61 -14.86 7.13
C HIS A 207 -1.69 -14.46 6.12
N VAL A 208 -2.86 -15.07 6.19
CA VAL A 208 -4.03 -14.73 5.37
C VAL A 208 -4.90 -13.68 6.05
N THR A 209 -5.69 -12.98 5.24
CA THR A 209 -6.73 -12.08 5.73
C THR A 209 -7.92 -12.89 6.25
N LEU A 210 -8.56 -12.42 7.32
CA LEU A 210 -9.81 -12.98 7.78
C LEU A 210 -10.97 -12.54 6.85
N THR A 211 -11.61 -13.50 6.24
CA THR A 211 -12.77 -13.36 5.37
C THR A 211 -13.78 -14.47 5.72
N PRO A 212 -15.02 -14.45 5.22
CA PRO A 212 -15.94 -15.57 5.40
C PRO A 212 -15.38 -16.92 4.94
N ASP A 213 -14.51 -16.95 3.93
CA ASP A 213 -13.90 -18.18 3.41
C ASP A 213 -12.70 -18.66 4.23
N THR A 214 -12.08 -17.79 5.02
CA THR A 214 -10.92 -18.12 5.87
C THR A 214 -11.27 -18.16 7.35
N GLU A 215 -12.50 -17.85 7.72
CA GLU A 215 -12.97 -17.97 9.11
C GLU A 215 -12.89 -19.42 9.56
N GLN A 216 -12.20 -19.65 10.69
CA GLN A 216 -11.93 -20.97 11.26
C GLN A 216 -11.35 -21.98 10.24
N MET A 217 -10.57 -21.48 9.27
CA MET A 217 -9.94 -22.33 8.25
C MET A 217 -8.97 -23.38 8.84
N ILE A 218 -8.54 -23.19 10.07
CA ILE A 218 -7.80 -24.18 10.86
C ILE A 218 -8.73 -24.65 11.97
N ASP A 219 -9.39 -25.75 11.71
CA ASP A 219 -10.31 -26.43 12.63
C ASP A 219 -9.76 -27.81 13.00
N GLY A 220 -10.54 -28.63 13.72
CA GLY A 220 -10.15 -29.95 14.15
C GLY A 220 -9.69 -30.88 13.02
N ALA A 221 -10.31 -30.77 11.84
CA ALA A 221 -9.93 -31.53 10.66
C ALA A 221 -8.55 -31.16 10.11
N GLU A 222 -8.20 -29.86 10.11
CA GLU A 222 -6.92 -29.35 9.67
C GLU A 222 -5.83 -29.63 10.70
N LEU A 223 -6.12 -29.45 11.99
CA LEU A 223 -5.20 -29.78 13.08
C LEU A 223 -4.84 -31.28 13.07
N ALA A 224 -5.80 -32.17 12.78
CA ALA A 224 -5.56 -33.60 12.67
C ALA A 224 -4.68 -34.00 11.47
N GLN A 225 -4.50 -33.12 10.47
CA GLN A 225 -3.58 -33.34 9.35
C GLN A 225 -2.15 -32.93 9.66
N MET A 226 -1.92 -32.13 10.72
CA MET A 226 -0.59 -31.71 11.12
C MET A 226 0.18 -32.88 11.74
N LYS A 227 1.51 -32.77 11.78
CA LYS A 227 2.35 -33.72 12.52
C LYS A 227 2.14 -33.54 14.02
N ASP A 228 2.21 -34.61 14.78
CA ASP A 228 2.20 -34.60 16.26
C ASP A 228 3.34 -33.73 16.85
N SER A 229 4.42 -33.60 16.12
CA SER A 229 5.57 -32.78 16.47
C SER A 229 5.50 -31.35 15.94
N ALA A 230 4.44 -30.98 15.21
CA ALA A 230 4.32 -29.65 14.58
C ALA A 230 3.87 -28.57 15.55
N PHE A 231 4.19 -27.32 15.20
CA PHE A 231 3.77 -26.12 15.90
C PHE A 231 2.94 -25.22 14.99
N LEU A 232 1.84 -24.66 15.53
CA LEU A 232 1.02 -23.67 14.85
C LEU A 232 1.40 -22.25 15.32
N ILE A 233 1.62 -21.30 14.39
CA ILE A 233 1.90 -19.90 14.69
C ILE A 233 0.82 -19.03 14.05
N ASN A 234 0.17 -18.17 14.86
CA ASN A 234 -0.82 -17.22 14.37
C ASN A 234 -0.48 -15.80 14.86
N THR A 235 0.01 -14.96 13.96
CA THR A 235 0.25 -13.53 14.17
C THR A 235 -0.65 -12.69 13.25
N ALA A 236 -1.66 -13.30 12.61
CA ALA A 236 -2.55 -12.65 11.65
C ALA A 236 -3.88 -12.22 12.30
N ARG A 237 -4.85 -13.12 12.43
CA ARG A 237 -6.17 -12.86 13.00
C ARG A 237 -6.65 -14.06 13.82
N ALA A 238 -7.26 -13.79 14.97
CA ALA A 238 -7.77 -14.84 15.87
C ALA A 238 -8.79 -15.76 15.16
N GLY A 239 -9.75 -15.17 14.44
CA GLY A 239 -10.80 -15.90 13.76
C GLY A 239 -10.37 -16.91 12.67
N LEU A 240 -9.08 -16.98 12.33
CA LEU A 240 -8.55 -17.98 11.38
C LEU A 240 -8.48 -19.39 12.01
N VAL A 241 -8.46 -19.50 13.33
CA VAL A 241 -8.32 -20.74 14.07
C VAL A 241 -9.55 -20.95 14.94
N ASN A 242 -10.11 -22.16 14.92
CA ASN A 242 -11.07 -22.58 15.92
C ASN A 242 -10.32 -22.85 17.22
N GLU A 243 -10.47 -21.95 18.20
CA GLU A 243 -9.70 -22.01 19.47
C GLU A 243 -10.10 -23.19 20.35
N ASP A 244 -11.37 -23.59 20.34
CA ASP A 244 -11.82 -24.76 21.08
C ASP A 244 -11.21 -26.06 20.50
N ALA A 245 -11.20 -26.19 19.17
CA ALA A 245 -10.54 -27.28 18.48
C ALA A 245 -9.01 -27.29 18.71
N LEU A 246 -8.38 -26.12 18.79
CA LEU A 246 -6.96 -25.99 19.10
C LEU A 246 -6.65 -26.46 20.53
N VAL A 247 -7.49 -26.11 21.52
CA VAL A 247 -7.35 -26.59 22.90
C VAL A 247 -7.44 -28.11 22.92
N GLU A 248 -8.46 -28.68 22.25
CA GLU A 248 -8.65 -30.16 22.20
C GLU A 248 -7.45 -30.83 21.52
N ALA A 249 -6.93 -30.30 20.42
CA ALA A 249 -5.76 -30.84 19.72
C ALA A 249 -4.49 -30.81 20.58
N LEU A 250 -4.31 -29.75 21.39
CA LEU A 250 -3.18 -29.63 22.31
C LEU A 250 -3.28 -30.58 23.50
N ASP A 251 -4.49 -30.72 24.08
CA ASP A 251 -4.75 -31.64 25.21
C ASP A 251 -4.56 -33.11 24.79
N ASN A 252 -4.93 -33.44 23.56
CA ASN A 252 -4.77 -34.78 22.98
C ASN A 252 -3.37 -34.99 22.34
N GLU A 253 -2.44 -34.07 22.47
CA GLU A 253 -1.09 -34.11 21.90
C GLU A 253 -1.08 -34.38 20.39
N GLN A 254 -2.11 -33.95 19.67
CA GLN A 254 -2.20 -34.03 18.20
C GLN A 254 -1.20 -33.06 17.51
N ILE A 255 -0.84 -31.95 18.18
CA ILE A 255 0.24 -31.09 17.80
C ILE A 255 1.12 -30.76 19.02
N ALA A 256 2.38 -30.41 18.79
CA ALA A 256 3.36 -30.15 19.86
C ALA A 256 3.11 -28.86 20.64
N GLY A 257 2.46 -27.87 20.02
CA GLY A 257 2.19 -26.59 20.65
C GLY A 257 1.73 -25.50 19.68
N ALA A 258 1.42 -24.32 20.22
CA ALA A 258 1.03 -23.16 19.43
C ALA A 258 1.67 -21.85 19.96
N ALA A 259 1.87 -20.89 19.07
CA ALA A 259 2.29 -19.54 19.40
C ALA A 259 1.30 -18.54 18.79
N LEU A 260 0.66 -17.74 19.62
CA LEU A 260 -0.48 -16.92 19.26
C LEU A 260 -0.25 -15.48 19.70
N ASP A 261 -0.19 -14.55 18.77
CA ASP A 261 -0.22 -13.12 19.08
C ASP A 261 -1.63 -12.54 19.06
N VAL A 262 -2.60 -13.32 18.61
CA VAL A 262 -4.01 -12.97 18.49
C VAL A 262 -4.89 -14.05 19.09
N LEU A 263 -5.86 -13.63 19.90
CA LEU A 263 -6.86 -14.49 20.54
C LEU A 263 -8.25 -13.88 20.35
N ALA A 264 -9.29 -14.73 20.33
CA ALA A 264 -10.66 -14.28 20.21
C ALA A 264 -11.13 -13.60 21.50
N GLY A 265 -11.95 -12.56 21.36
CA GLY A 265 -12.51 -11.82 22.47
C GLY A 265 -11.48 -11.02 23.25
N GLU A 266 -11.77 -10.77 24.52
CA GLU A 266 -10.88 -10.06 25.43
C GLU A 266 -9.79 -10.98 25.98
N ILE A 267 -8.54 -10.54 25.88
CA ILE A 267 -7.39 -11.30 26.41
C ILE A 267 -7.47 -11.35 27.92
N SER A 268 -7.68 -12.55 28.46
CA SER A 268 -7.79 -12.79 29.91
C SER A 268 -6.69 -13.74 30.38
N PRO A 269 -6.15 -13.55 31.60
CA PRO A 269 -5.22 -14.50 32.19
C PRO A 269 -5.86 -15.87 32.51
N THR A 270 -7.20 -15.98 32.42
CA THR A 270 -7.92 -17.25 32.56
C THR A 270 -8.29 -17.91 31.25
N HIS A 271 -7.88 -17.34 30.12
CA HIS A 271 -8.15 -17.90 28.80
C HIS A 271 -7.49 -19.27 28.65
N PRO A 272 -8.19 -20.32 28.16
CA PRO A 272 -7.66 -21.70 28.08
C PRO A 272 -6.32 -21.80 27.36
N LEU A 273 -6.17 -21.12 26.22
CA LEU A 273 -4.91 -21.11 25.45
C LEU A 273 -3.79 -20.34 26.15
N VAL A 274 -4.10 -19.28 26.92
CA VAL A 274 -3.10 -18.56 27.73
C VAL A 274 -2.55 -19.43 28.86
N LEU A 275 -3.40 -20.24 29.45
CA LEU A 275 -3.04 -21.17 30.54
C LEU A 275 -2.40 -22.47 30.05
N HIS A 276 -2.56 -22.80 28.77
CA HIS A 276 -2.10 -24.09 28.26
C HIS A 276 -0.57 -24.20 28.26
N ARG A 277 -0.03 -25.27 28.81
CA ARG A 277 1.40 -25.52 29.03
C ARG A 277 2.26 -25.50 27.74
N ASN A 278 1.69 -25.79 26.57
CA ASN A 278 2.39 -25.87 25.29
C ASN A 278 2.04 -24.65 24.37
N VAL A 279 1.53 -23.56 24.94
CA VAL A 279 1.20 -22.34 24.20
C VAL A 279 2.09 -21.19 24.65
N ILE A 280 2.53 -20.39 23.69
CA ILE A 280 3.03 -19.03 23.91
C ILE A 280 1.95 -18.08 23.42
N ALA A 281 1.40 -17.25 24.31
CA ALA A 281 0.46 -16.21 23.95
C ALA A 281 1.09 -14.83 24.19
N THR A 282 0.91 -13.90 23.24
CA THR A 282 1.31 -12.49 23.35
C THR A 282 0.11 -11.59 23.06
N PRO A 283 0.00 -10.40 23.71
CA PRO A 283 -1.21 -9.60 23.67
C PRO A 283 -1.22 -8.62 22.47
N ARG A 284 -1.25 -9.16 21.23
CA ARG A 284 -1.29 -8.38 19.97
C ARG A 284 -0.14 -7.37 19.84
N ILE A 285 1.10 -7.82 20.11
CA ILE A 285 2.29 -6.97 20.07
C ILE A 285 3.14 -7.13 18.81
N ALA A 286 2.74 -7.99 17.86
CA ALA A 286 3.52 -8.26 16.66
C ALA A 286 3.84 -6.99 15.84
N ALA A 287 2.95 -6.01 15.81
CA ALA A 287 3.13 -4.73 15.15
C ALA A 287 3.63 -3.61 16.09
N LEU A 288 3.80 -3.89 17.39
CA LEU A 288 4.10 -2.87 18.40
C LEU A 288 5.61 -2.64 18.48
N THR A 289 6.16 -1.95 17.48
CA THR A 289 7.54 -1.50 17.44
C THR A 289 7.62 -0.01 17.14
N GLU A 290 8.68 0.64 17.57
CA GLU A 290 8.93 2.06 17.30
C GLU A 290 9.05 2.31 15.79
N ASP A 291 9.77 1.42 15.08
CA ASP A 291 9.95 1.51 13.63
C ASP A 291 8.62 1.40 12.88
N ALA A 292 7.73 0.46 13.24
CA ALA A 292 6.42 0.33 12.62
C ALA A 292 5.53 1.56 12.90
N ALA A 293 5.60 2.12 14.10
CA ALA A 293 4.87 3.35 14.44
C ALA A 293 5.38 4.54 13.63
N ARG A 294 6.70 4.67 13.49
CA ARG A 294 7.34 5.69 12.68
C ARG A 294 6.95 5.56 11.21
N GLU A 295 7.13 4.38 10.61
CA GLU A 295 6.81 4.11 9.21
C GLU A 295 5.32 4.38 8.92
N ALA A 296 4.41 3.95 9.80
CA ALA A 296 2.97 4.19 9.64
C ALA A 296 2.65 5.69 9.63
N THR A 297 3.23 6.43 10.57
CA THR A 297 2.94 7.88 10.69
C THR A 297 3.53 8.67 9.53
N VAL A 298 4.78 8.36 9.12
CA VAL A 298 5.43 9.03 7.98
C VAL A 298 4.66 8.75 6.70
N ALA A 299 4.33 7.49 6.42
CA ALA A 299 3.60 7.12 5.21
C ALA A 299 2.20 7.76 5.12
N VAL A 300 1.51 7.91 6.24
CA VAL A 300 0.22 8.61 6.29
C VAL A 300 0.41 10.11 6.11
N ALA A 301 1.43 10.71 6.73
CA ALA A 301 1.74 12.13 6.57
C ALA A 301 2.05 12.46 5.11
N GLU A 302 2.90 11.69 4.44
CA GLU A 302 3.23 11.86 3.02
C GLU A 302 1.98 11.79 2.14
N GLN A 303 1.15 10.75 2.30
CA GLN A 303 -0.10 10.62 1.52
C GLN A 303 -1.06 11.79 1.75
N MET A 304 -1.16 12.30 2.98
CA MET A 304 -2.00 13.46 3.29
C MET A 304 -1.45 14.75 2.66
N LEU A 305 -0.15 14.94 2.69
CA LEU A 305 0.51 16.09 2.07
C LEU A 305 0.35 16.06 0.55
N ASP A 306 0.57 14.92 -0.10
CA ASP A 306 0.32 14.72 -1.52
C ASP A 306 -1.14 15.05 -1.89
N PHE A 307 -2.10 14.63 -1.04
CA PHE A 307 -3.51 14.96 -1.23
C PHE A 307 -3.75 16.47 -1.14
N PHE A 308 -3.23 17.14 -0.12
CA PHE A 308 -3.41 18.57 0.05
C PHE A 308 -2.74 19.36 -1.07
N GLU A 309 -1.54 18.98 -1.49
CA GLU A 309 -0.85 19.59 -2.61
C GLU A 309 -1.70 19.45 -3.89
N ALA A 310 -2.21 18.26 -4.19
CA ALA A 310 -3.08 18.04 -5.33
C ALA A 310 -4.40 18.86 -5.26
N VAL A 311 -4.93 19.10 -4.06
CA VAL A 311 -6.15 19.89 -3.85
C VAL A 311 -5.88 21.41 -3.88
N ILE A 312 -4.72 21.85 -3.36
CA ILE A 312 -4.36 23.28 -3.30
C ILE A 312 -3.88 23.78 -4.68
N VAL A 313 -3.14 22.94 -5.41
CA VAL A 313 -2.52 23.29 -6.71
C VAL A 313 -3.51 23.18 -7.87
N GLN A 314 -4.71 22.65 -7.67
CA GLN A 314 -5.74 22.78 -8.70
C GLN A 314 -6.31 24.21 -8.67
N PRO A 315 -5.82 25.15 -9.50
CA PRO A 315 -6.65 26.28 -9.86
C PRO A 315 -7.97 25.67 -10.33
N ILE A 316 -9.11 26.19 -9.87
CA ILE A 316 -10.42 25.74 -10.35
C ILE A 316 -10.44 26.05 -11.85
N LEU A 317 -9.93 25.10 -12.62
CA LEU A 317 -9.92 25.23 -14.07
C LEU A 317 -11.38 25.28 -14.53
N PRO A 318 -11.76 26.26 -15.33
CA PRO A 318 -13.13 26.44 -15.75
C PRO A 318 -13.61 25.18 -16.48
N LEU A 319 -14.67 24.55 -15.92
CA LEU A 319 -15.35 23.47 -16.57
C LEU A 319 -16.15 24.01 -17.77
N ARG A 320 -15.97 23.41 -18.93
CA ARG A 320 -16.74 23.73 -20.15
C ARG A 320 -17.32 22.49 -20.78
N ILE A 321 -18.50 22.62 -21.35
CA ILE A 321 -19.08 21.60 -22.22
C ILE A 321 -18.71 21.97 -23.65
N VAL A 322 -17.95 21.10 -24.30
CA VAL A 322 -17.40 21.35 -25.64
C VAL A 322 -17.84 20.25 -26.63
N PRO A 323 -17.96 20.56 -27.94
CA PRO A 323 -18.25 19.54 -28.94
C PRO A 323 -17.14 18.48 -28.98
N SER A 324 -17.55 17.20 -28.96
CA SER A 324 -16.61 16.07 -28.89
C SER A 324 -15.71 15.93 -30.13
N ASP A 325 -16.17 16.40 -31.25
CA ASP A 325 -15.40 16.44 -32.52
C ASP A 325 -14.31 17.52 -32.55
N ARG A 326 -14.36 18.48 -31.64
CA ARG A 326 -13.35 19.52 -31.47
C ARG A 326 -12.30 19.21 -30.40
N VAL A 327 -12.40 18.08 -29.74
CA VAL A 327 -11.43 17.62 -28.72
C VAL A 327 -10.53 16.56 -29.33
N PHE A 328 -9.23 16.77 -29.38
CA PHE A 328 -8.29 15.83 -30.00
C PHE A 328 -7.14 15.50 -29.06
N PRO A 329 -6.77 14.20 -28.95
CA PRO A 329 -5.61 13.78 -28.17
C PRO A 329 -4.33 14.18 -28.89
N HIS A 330 -3.27 14.44 -28.12
CA HIS A 330 -1.92 14.70 -28.62
C HIS A 330 -1.01 13.47 -28.56
N GLU A 331 -1.50 12.35 -28.00
CA GLU A 331 -0.71 11.13 -27.80
C GLU A 331 -1.38 9.90 -28.43
N LEU A 332 -0.58 8.84 -28.66
CA LEU A 332 -1.08 7.54 -29.09
C LEU A 332 -1.88 6.87 -27.96
N ILE A 333 -3.02 6.30 -28.33
CA ILE A 333 -3.99 5.78 -27.39
C ILE A 333 -3.97 4.25 -27.40
N ASP A 334 -3.92 3.64 -26.21
CA ASP A 334 -4.08 2.21 -26.05
C ASP A 334 -5.57 1.83 -26.15
N GLU A 335 -5.91 1.19 -27.29
CA GLU A 335 -7.27 0.74 -27.60
C GLU A 335 -7.87 -0.15 -26.51
N LYS A 336 -7.09 -1.04 -25.89
CA LYS A 336 -7.55 -1.91 -24.79
C LYS A 336 -7.91 -1.13 -23.52
N ARG A 337 -7.20 -0.03 -23.29
CA ARG A 337 -7.53 0.89 -22.17
C ARG A 337 -8.83 1.63 -22.43
N VAL A 338 -9.02 2.08 -23.68
CA VAL A 338 -10.26 2.76 -24.08
C VAL A 338 -11.45 1.85 -23.93
N ASP A 339 -11.38 0.60 -24.40
CA ASP A 339 -12.49 -0.37 -24.30
C ASP A 339 -12.88 -0.63 -22.85
N ARG A 340 -11.91 -0.88 -21.96
CA ARG A 340 -12.18 -1.07 -20.53
C ARG A 340 -12.80 0.16 -19.88
N LEU A 341 -12.33 1.34 -20.23
CA LEU A 341 -12.85 2.58 -19.67
C LEU A 341 -14.27 2.88 -20.19
N THR A 342 -14.53 2.64 -21.47
CA THR A 342 -15.88 2.77 -22.07
C THR A 342 -16.89 1.89 -21.33
N GLN A 343 -16.55 0.63 -21.07
CA GLN A 343 -17.43 -0.27 -20.30
C GLN A 343 -17.66 0.25 -18.87
N ARG A 344 -16.62 0.73 -18.19
CA ARG A 344 -16.76 1.31 -16.84
C ARG A 344 -17.62 2.56 -16.83
N LEU A 345 -17.44 3.48 -17.74
CA LEU A 345 -18.26 4.70 -17.84
C LEU A 345 -19.72 4.39 -18.13
N THR A 346 -19.98 3.41 -19.00
CA THR A 346 -21.33 2.95 -19.32
C THR A 346 -22.03 2.34 -18.09
N SER A 347 -21.31 1.55 -17.30
CA SER A 347 -21.85 0.91 -16.10
C SER A 347 -21.98 1.86 -14.89
N ALA A 348 -21.05 2.78 -14.73
CA ALA A 348 -21.01 3.70 -13.59
C ALA A 348 -21.97 4.89 -13.74
N GLY A 349 -22.25 5.33 -14.98
CA GLY A 349 -23.14 6.45 -15.26
C GLY A 349 -22.61 7.84 -14.91
N PHE A 350 -21.34 7.96 -14.46
CA PHE A 350 -20.74 9.24 -14.12
C PHE A 350 -19.27 9.30 -14.52
N LEU A 351 -18.78 10.52 -14.82
CA LEU A 351 -17.39 10.82 -15.15
C LEU A 351 -16.70 11.44 -13.94
N LYS A 352 -15.69 10.73 -13.39
CA LYS A 352 -14.73 11.32 -12.45
C LYS A 352 -13.62 11.98 -13.27
N ASN A 353 -13.18 13.15 -12.86
CA ASN A 353 -12.06 13.87 -13.47
C ASN A 353 -12.24 14.09 -14.97
N PRO A 354 -12.93 15.17 -15.40
CA PRO A 354 -13.04 15.54 -16.80
C PRO A 354 -11.65 15.66 -17.45
N PRO A 355 -11.50 15.38 -18.77
CA PRO A 355 -10.26 15.59 -19.49
C PRO A 355 -9.74 17.03 -19.34
N LEU A 356 -8.46 17.20 -19.12
CA LEU A 356 -7.79 18.49 -19.10
C LEU A 356 -7.40 18.86 -20.53
N VAL A 357 -7.83 20.03 -21.00
CA VAL A 357 -7.59 20.45 -22.37
C VAL A 357 -7.05 21.88 -22.44
N MET A 358 -6.28 22.15 -23.46
CA MET A 358 -5.84 23.50 -23.84
C MET A 358 -6.63 23.96 -25.06
N GLU A 359 -7.16 25.21 -25.00
CA GLU A 359 -7.85 25.80 -26.14
C GLU A 359 -6.84 26.24 -27.21
N THR A 360 -7.03 25.80 -28.46
CA THR A 360 -6.18 26.12 -29.60
C THR A 360 -7.02 26.69 -30.74
N LYS A 361 -6.39 27.18 -31.79
CA LYS A 361 -7.09 27.67 -32.99
C LYS A 361 -7.91 26.60 -33.69
N GLN A 362 -7.54 25.32 -33.53
CA GLN A 362 -8.19 24.18 -34.18
C GLN A 362 -9.27 23.51 -33.31
N GLY A 363 -9.27 23.77 -32.00
CA GLY A 363 -10.18 23.16 -31.04
C GLY A 363 -9.52 23.00 -29.68
N TYR A 364 -9.74 21.86 -29.03
CA TYR A 364 -9.28 21.57 -27.69
C TYR A 364 -8.29 20.42 -27.70
N MET A 365 -7.01 20.70 -27.49
CA MET A 365 -5.97 19.67 -27.38
C MET A 365 -5.98 19.10 -25.96
N VAL A 366 -6.03 17.78 -25.86
CA VAL A 366 -6.05 17.08 -24.56
C VAL A 366 -4.64 17.07 -23.98
N LEU A 367 -4.45 17.65 -22.79
CA LEU A 367 -3.20 17.62 -22.04
C LEU A 367 -3.15 16.39 -21.11
N ASP A 368 -4.29 16.05 -20.46
CA ASP A 368 -4.47 14.81 -19.69
C ASP A 368 -5.85 14.21 -19.94
N GLY A 369 -5.92 12.88 -19.92
CA GLY A 369 -7.16 12.14 -20.12
C GLY A 369 -7.47 11.81 -21.58
N ALA A 370 -6.48 11.59 -22.41
CA ALA A 370 -6.63 11.17 -23.81
C ALA A 370 -7.46 9.88 -23.94
N THR A 371 -7.23 8.89 -23.08
CA THR A 371 -8.06 7.69 -22.99
C THR A 371 -9.53 8.00 -22.64
N ARG A 372 -9.75 8.97 -21.72
CA ARG A 372 -11.11 9.40 -21.30
C ARG A 372 -11.84 10.11 -22.42
N SER A 373 -11.22 11.07 -23.07
CA SER A 373 -11.80 11.80 -24.19
C SER A 373 -12.15 10.88 -25.37
N THR A 374 -11.31 9.88 -25.63
CA THR A 374 -11.56 8.87 -26.69
C THR A 374 -12.70 7.92 -26.30
N ALA A 375 -12.77 7.48 -25.05
CA ALA A 375 -13.88 6.65 -24.57
C ALA A 375 -15.22 7.39 -24.68
N LEU A 376 -15.30 8.65 -24.24
CA LEU A 376 -16.50 9.49 -24.34
C LEU A 376 -16.93 9.68 -25.81
N ARG A 377 -15.99 9.87 -26.73
CA ARG A 377 -16.28 9.96 -28.16
C ARG A 377 -16.81 8.65 -28.72
N ARG A 378 -16.26 7.49 -28.33
CA ARG A 378 -16.77 6.16 -28.72
C ARG A 378 -18.18 5.86 -28.21
N MET A 379 -18.54 6.42 -27.06
CA MET A 379 -19.91 6.35 -26.54
C MET A 379 -20.92 7.18 -27.37
N GLY A 380 -20.46 7.87 -28.39
CA GLY A 380 -21.31 8.68 -29.26
C GLY A 380 -21.84 9.96 -28.63
N LEU A 381 -21.20 10.43 -27.56
CA LEU A 381 -21.59 11.67 -26.89
C LEU A 381 -21.25 12.87 -27.77
N PRO A 382 -22.20 13.72 -28.17
CA PRO A 382 -21.98 14.86 -29.06
C PRO A 382 -21.17 15.97 -28.37
N HIS A 383 -21.21 16.02 -27.05
CA HIS A 383 -20.47 16.98 -26.22
C HIS A 383 -19.80 16.25 -25.05
N MET A 384 -18.69 16.79 -24.57
CA MET A 384 -18.03 16.32 -23.36
C MET A 384 -17.72 17.46 -22.40
N LEU A 385 -17.74 17.18 -21.11
CA LEU A 385 -17.27 18.04 -20.06
C LEU A 385 -15.76 17.99 -20.02
N VAL A 386 -15.09 19.14 -20.07
CA VAL A 386 -13.63 19.27 -20.02
C VAL A 386 -13.22 20.36 -19.02
N GLN A 387 -12.03 20.25 -18.49
CA GLN A 387 -11.37 21.34 -17.78
C GLN A 387 -10.51 22.11 -18.79
N VAL A 388 -10.75 23.41 -18.96
CA VAL A 388 -10.05 24.23 -19.96
C VAL A 388 -8.90 24.95 -19.30
N PHE A 389 -7.73 24.73 -19.85
CA PHE A 389 -6.49 25.41 -19.51
C PHE A 389 -6.21 26.52 -20.54
N THR A 390 -5.69 27.67 -20.06
CA THR A 390 -5.23 28.75 -20.91
C THR A 390 -3.74 29.03 -20.63
N ALA A 391 -3.01 29.54 -21.60
CA ALA A 391 -1.60 29.89 -21.45
C ALA A 391 -1.32 30.96 -20.37
N GLU A 392 -2.37 31.63 -19.88
CA GLU A 392 -2.32 32.65 -18.83
C GLU A 392 -2.61 32.07 -17.42
N THR A 393 -2.85 30.78 -17.30
CA THR A 393 -3.14 30.14 -16.00
C THR A 393 -1.84 30.08 -15.18
N GLU A 394 -1.75 30.85 -14.09
CA GLU A 394 -0.61 30.83 -13.18
C GLU A 394 -0.43 29.45 -12.53
N GLY A 395 0.82 29.00 -12.41
CA GLY A 395 1.19 27.77 -11.70
C GLY A 395 1.22 26.49 -12.55
N LEU A 396 1.13 26.58 -13.90
CA LEU A 396 1.36 25.40 -14.74
C LEU A 396 2.84 25.06 -14.81
N GLN A 397 3.21 23.93 -14.24
CA GLN A 397 4.45 23.25 -14.54
C GLN A 397 4.13 22.03 -15.41
N LEU A 398 4.61 22.03 -16.65
CA LEU A 398 4.61 20.85 -17.51
C LEU A 398 5.76 19.95 -17.06
N ASN A 399 5.46 19.02 -16.17
CA ASN A 399 6.40 17.96 -15.82
C ASN A 399 6.39 16.89 -16.90
N THR A 400 7.58 16.49 -17.34
CA THR A 400 7.75 15.40 -18.31
C THR A 400 7.39 14.05 -17.69
N TRP A 401 6.60 13.26 -18.41
CA TRP A 401 6.29 11.88 -18.02
C TRP A 401 7.52 11.00 -18.27
N HIS A 402 7.87 10.18 -17.29
CA HIS A 402 8.89 9.16 -17.48
C HIS A 402 8.26 7.89 -18.09
N HIS A 403 8.70 7.52 -19.31
CA HIS A 403 8.33 6.25 -19.91
C HIS A 403 9.46 5.25 -19.71
N ILE A 404 9.14 4.07 -19.18
CA ILE A 404 10.11 2.96 -19.07
C ILE A 404 9.92 2.06 -20.29
N ILE A 405 10.90 2.05 -21.20
CA ILE A 405 10.94 1.13 -22.33
C ILE A 405 11.66 -0.14 -21.86
N ARG A 406 10.96 -1.26 -21.87
CA ARG A 406 11.51 -2.57 -21.48
C ARG A 406 11.69 -3.45 -22.72
N GLN A 407 12.73 -4.31 -22.70
CA GLN A 407 12.99 -5.31 -23.75
C GLN A 407 13.31 -4.74 -25.15
N MET A 408 13.82 -3.52 -25.21
CA MET A 408 14.33 -2.93 -26.44
C MET A 408 15.86 -2.86 -26.39
N ASP A 409 16.53 -3.30 -27.47
CA ASP A 409 17.97 -3.15 -27.58
C ASP A 409 18.34 -1.69 -27.74
N LYS A 410 19.34 -1.23 -26.95
CA LYS A 410 19.81 0.16 -26.91
C LYS A 410 20.23 0.68 -28.29
N ALA A 411 20.98 -0.15 -29.03
CA ALA A 411 21.48 0.24 -30.37
C ALA A 411 20.33 0.41 -31.35
N VAL A 412 19.31 -0.45 -31.29
CA VAL A 412 18.11 -0.35 -32.12
C VAL A 412 17.33 0.92 -31.80
N LEU A 413 17.12 1.24 -30.50
CA LEU A 413 16.41 2.46 -30.09
C LEU A 413 17.15 3.71 -30.57
N LEU A 414 18.46 3.80 -30.33
CA LEU A 414 19.26 4.94 -30.75
C LEU A 414 19.29 5.11 -32.29
N GLN A 415 19.27 4.01 -33.04
CA GLN A 415 19.19 4.07 -34.50
C GLN A 415 17.83 4.57 -34.97
N MET A 416 16.73 4.07 -34.39
CA MET A 416 15.37 4.56 -34.69
C MET A 416 15.23 6.09 -34.46
N ILE A 417 15.81 6.60 -33.38
CA ILE A 417 15.76 8.05 -33.10
C ILE A 417 16.62 8.85 -34.10
N ARG A 418 17.82 8.35 -34.46
CA ARG A 418 18.68 8.99 -35.48
C ARG A 418 18.05 9.01 -36.88
N ASP A 419 17.16 8.08 -37.17
CA ASP A 419 16.46 8.00 -38.44
C ASP A 419 15.27 8.97 -38.53
N LEU A 420 14.91 9.66 -37.42
CA LEU A 420 13.88 10.69 -37.43
C LEU A 420 14.44 11.99 -38.06
N PRO A 421 13.78 12.55 -39.10
CA PRO A 421 14.34 13.62 -39.92
C PRO A 421 14.42 14.98 -39.22
N GLU A 422 13.75 15.14 -38.08
CA GLU A 422 13.55 16.43 -37.40
C GLU A 422 14.12 16.46 -35.97
N VAL A 423 14.97 15.48 -35.64
CA VAL A 423 15.45 15.25 -34.27
C VAL A 423 16.96 15.03 -34.26
N ASP A 424 17.67 15.73 -33.40
CA ASP A 424 19.09 15.52 -33.12
C ASP A 424 19.26 14.74 -31.80
N LEU A 425 20.13 13.71 -31.84
CA LEU A 425 20.47 12.88 -30.69
C LEU A 425 21.90 13.18 -30.24
N ILE A 426 22.05 13.73 -29.05
CA ILE A 426 23.33 14.18 -28.49
C ILE A 426 23.67 13.31 -27.28
N ALA A 427 24.81 12.61 -27.30
CA ALA A 427 25.33 11.92 -26.12
C ALA A 427 25.82 12.99 -25.10
N THR A 428 25.43 12.86 -23.85
CA THR A 428 25.76 13.82 -22.81
C THR A 428 26.04 13.14 -21.47
N ASP A 429 26.60 13.90 -20.52
CA ASP A 429 26.75 13.48 -19.14
C ASP A 429 25.80 14.32 -18.28
N LEU A 430 25.07 13.69 -17.36
CA LEU A 430 24.10 14.35 -16.49
C LEU A 430 24.68 15.55 -15.74
N ASP A 431 25.97 15.45 -15.34
CA ASP A 431 26.66 16.52 -14.61
C ASP A 431 27.07 17.71 -15.51
N SER A 432 26.96 17.57 -16.85
CA SER A 432 27.36 18.59 -17.82
C SER A 432 26.18 19.34 -18.45
N VAL A 433 24.93 18.88 -18.23
CA VAL A 433 23.73 19.51 -18.80
C VAL A 433 23.18 20.56 -17.83
N THR A 434 23.06 21.79 -18.28
CA THR A 434 22.49 22.86 -17.46
C THR A 434 20.97 22.76 -17.39
N GLU A 435 20.37 23.25 -16.30
CA GLU A 435 18.90 23.31 -16.16
C GLU A 435 18.25 24.08 -17.33
N GLU A 436 18.91 25.10 -17.87
CA GLU A 436 18.47 25.88 -19.03
C GLU A 436 18.44 25.05 -20.34
N GLU A 437 19.40 24.16 -20.56
CA GLU A 437 19.42 23.24 -21.71
C GLU A 437 18.35 22.17 -21.63
N ILE A 438 18.02 21.70 -20.45
CA ILE A 438 16.88 20.77 -20.21
C ILE A 438 15.55 21.51 -20.41
N GLU A 439 15.43 22.71 -19.90
CA GLU A 439 14.15 23.44 -19.86
C GLU A 439 13.77 24.09 -21.21
N TYR A 440 14.77 24.57 -22.00
CA TYR A 440 14.54 25.34 -23.22
C TYR A 440 15.09 24.70 -24.51
N GLY A 441 15.98 23.72 -24.42
CA GLY A 441 16.72 23.19 -25.60
C GLY A 441 16.32 21.76 -25.99
N SER A 442 15.80 20.95 -25.10
CA SER A 442 15.57 19.53 -25.36
C SER A 442 14.10 19.13 -25.47
N LEU A 443 13.81 18.11 -26.29
CA LEU A 443 12.49 17.46 -26.35
C LEU A 443 12.33 16.46 -25.19
N CYS A 444 13.35 15.66 -24.95
CA CYS A 444 13.41 14.75 -23.80
C CYS A 444 14.86 14.27 -23.55
N THR A 445 15.07 13.59 -22.42
CA THR A 445 16.31 12.88 -22.10
C THR A 445 16.07 11.38 -22.08
N LEU A 446 17.03 10.59 -22.58
CA LEU A 446 17.05 9.13 -22.49
C LEU A 446 18.11 8.70 -21.48
N HIS A 447 17.69 7.93 -20.48
CA HIS A 447 18.57 7.35 -19.48
C HIS A 447 18.62 5.83 -19.66
N PHE A 448 19.80 5.28 -19.81
CA PHE A 448 20.02 3.84 -19.93
C PHE A 448 20.50 3.25 -18.61
N VAL A 449 20.21 1.98 -18.40
CA VAL A 449 20.57 1.24 -17.18
C VAL A 449 22.10 1.13 -17.00
N ASP A 450 22.87 1.21 -18.09
CA ASP A 450 24.34 1.22 -18.09
C ASP A 450 24.96 2.60 -17.74
N GLY A 451 24.12 3.60 -17.49
CA GLY A 451 24.51 4.95 -17.09
C GLY A 451 24.64 5.95 -18.23
N ASP A 452 24.54 5.50 -19.49
CA ASP A 452 24.57 6.43 -20.62
C ASP A 452 23.34 7.32 -20.68
N VAL A 453 23.54 8.60 -20.98
CA VAL A 453 22.48 9.60 -21.11
C VAL A 453 22.58 10.26 -22.49
N PHE A 454 21.42 10.43 -23.12
CA PHE A 454 21.31 11.13 -24.40
C PHE A 454 20.24 12.21 -24.31
N LEU A 455 20.54 13.36 -24.89
CA LEU A 455 19.62 14.48 -25.06
C LEU A 455 19.01 14.40 -26.45
N ILE A 456 17.69 14.48 -26.55
CA ILE A 456 16.97 14.57 -27.81
C ILE A 456 16.54 16.01 -27.99
N GLN A 457 17.01 16.66 -29.08
CA GLN A 457 16.69 18.06 -29.40
C GLN A 457 15.93 18.14 -30.73
N ALA A 458 15.14 19.19 -30.90
CA ALA A 458 14.57 19.50 -32.21
C ALA A 458 15.68 19.93 -33.15
N GLY A 459 15.69 19.40 -34.38
CA GLY A 459 16.67 19.76 -35.43
C GLY A 459 16.63 21.24 -35.76
N ALA A 460 17.74 21.78 -36.29
CA ALA A 460 17.91 23.18 -36.58
C ALA A 460 16.83 23.72 -37.55
N GLY A 461 16.01 24.65 -37.09
CA GLY A 461 14.93 25.26 -37.84
C GLY A 461 13.54 24.62 -37.66
N VAL A 462 13.41 23.59 -36.84
CA VAL A 462 12.14 22.96 -36.55
C VAL A 462 11.56 23.52 -35.23
N ASN A 463 10.28 23.86 -35.24
CA ASN A 463 9.61 24.27 -34.02
C ASN A 463 9.43 23.05 -33.09
N ARG A 464 9.77 23.20 -31.81
CA ARG A 464 9.67 22.14 -30.77
C ARG A 464 8.31 21.40 -30.76
N LEU A 465 7.22 22.11 -31.05
CA LEU A 465 5.88 21.54 -31.17
C LEU A 465 5.67 20.74 -32.48
N GLU A 466 6.44 21.02 -33.54
CA GLU A 466 6.37 20.30 -34.81
C GLU A 466 7.19 19.01 -34.76
N ALA A 467 8.29 18.98 -34.00
CA ALA A 467 9.12 17.79 -33.79
C ALA A 467 8.47 16.75 -32.86
N LEU A 468 7.43 17.12 -32.11
CA LEU A 468 6.68 16.21 -31.22
C LEU A 468 5.45 15.58 -31.92
N ASN A 469 5.14 15.95 -33.16
CA ASN A 469 4.05 15.39 -33.97
C ASN A 469 4.60 14.45 -35.04
#